data_3774c332cdebe4fbce3310a067d640ec
#
_entry.id   3774c332cdebe4fbce3310a067d640ec
#
_cell.length_a   1.000
_cell.length_b   1.000
_cell.length_c   1.000
_cell.angle_alpha   90.00
_cell.angle_beta   90.00
_cell.angle_gamma   90.00
#
_symmetry.space_group_name_H-M   'P 1'
#
loop_
_entity.id
_entity.type
_entity.pdbx_description
1 polymer ?
#
loop_
_entity_poly.entity_id
_entity_poly.type
_entity_poly.pdbx_seq_one_letter_code
_entity_poly.pdbx_strand_id
1 'polypeptide(L)'
;MSVKGWRYGMQLPVQTLTRTLADPWEDTATVSDLVTITKKAEETGHDFVGVCDHIAIPDNDYAANMTTTWYDTVATLSYLAAHTSTVNLLSVVWIAAYRHPLQTAKSFGTLDHLSGGRVIMGVGAGHVEAEFDALGIDYSQRGKILNESIDAIRGAFESKYVSFDGDFYSYDNVGMTPGPVNGSF
;
A
#
# COMPACT_ATOMS: atom_id res chain seq x y z
N MET A 1 24.06 -3.87 12.58
CA MET A 1 23.95 -3.62 14.04
C MET A 1 22.67 -2.84 14.27
N SER A 2 21.62 -3.48 14.79
CA SER A 2 20.39 -2.78 15.14
C SER A 2 20.67 -1.89 16.34
N VAL A 3 20.49 -0.59 16.18
CA VAL A 3 20.46 0.34 17.32
C VAL A 3 19.23 0.00 18.12
N LYS A 4 19.40 -0.49 19.34
CA LYS A 4 18.32 -0.96 20.22
C LYS A 4 17.16 0.05 20.24
N GLY A 5 16.01 -0.34 19.69
CA GLY A 5 14.76 0.42 19.74
C GLY A 5 14.36 1.22 18.50
N TRP A 6 15.20 1.34 17.47
CA TRP A 6 14.83 2.01 16.22
C TRP A 6 14.61 1.00 15.11
N ARG A 7 13.48 1.17 14.40
CA ARG A 7 13.18 0.50 13.13
C ARG A 7 13.42 1.51 12.02
N TYR A 8 14.15 1.13 10.99
CA TYR A 8 14.42 1.98 9.83
C TYR A 8 14.21 1.19 8.54
N GLY A 9 13.79 1.87 7.54
CA GLY A 9 13.54 1.32 6.21
C GLY A 9 13.64 2.40 5.16
N MET A 10 13.24 2.07 3.96
CA MET A 10 13.27 3.02 2.84
C MET A 10 12.02 2.92 1.99
N GLN A 11 11.57 4.05 1.46
CA GLN A 11 10.72 4.05 0.29
C GLN A 11 11.56 3.63 -0.91
N LEU A 12 11.04 2.70 -1.71
CA LEU A 12 11.79 2.19 -2.84
C LEU A 12 11.82 3.22 -3.98
N PRO A 13 12.98 3.37 -4.66
CA PRO A 13 13.07 4.08 -5.94
C PRO A 13 12.42 3.25 -7.07
N VAL A 14 12.41 3.77 -8.28
CA VAL A 14 11.95 3.12 -9.52
C VAL A 14 10.43 2.96 -9.61
N GLN A 15 9.73 2.81 -8.49
CA GLN A 15 8.27 2.61 -8.47
C GLN A 15 7.48 3.87 -8.85
N THR A 16 8.13 5.03 -8.84
CA THR A 16 7.60 6.32 -9.35
C THR A 16 8.72 7.13 -9.98
N LEU A 17 8.41 7.91 -11.00
CA LEU A 17 9.34 8.86 -11.62
C LEU A 17 8.99 10.32 -11.28
N THR A 18 8.30 10.56 -10.18
CA THR A 18 7.98 11.90 -9.69
C THR A 18 9.26 12.65 -9.33
N ARG A 19 9.50 13.80 -9.98
CA ARG A 19 10.79 14.53 -9.92
C ARG A 19 11.21 15.03 -8.55
N THR A 20 10.29 15.15 -7.62
CA THR A 20 10.59 15.49 -6.22
C THR A 20 11.10 14.29 -5.39
N LEU A 21 10.96 13.07 -5.93
CA LEU A 21 11.32 11.82 -5.26
C LEU A 21 12.33 11.00 -6.05
N ALA A 22 12.39 11.14 -7.39
CA ALA A 22 13.20 10.32 -8.25
C ALA A 22 14.48 11.06 -8.71
N ASP A 23 15.59 10.34 -8.70
CA ASP A 23 16.86 10.77 -9.25
C ASP A 23 16.95 10.48 -10.77
N PRO A 24 17.80 11.21 -11.54
CA PRO A 24 17.90 11.03 -12.99
C PRO A 24 18.25 9.61 -13.47
N TRP A 25 18.95 8.82 -12.68
CA TRP A 25 19.29 7.43 -13.02
C TRP A 25 18.06 6.52 -13.10
N GLU A 26 16.98 6.87 -12.40
CA GLU A 26 15.74 6.10 -12.36
C GLU A 26 14.98 6.15 -13.68
N ASP A 27 15.24 7.14 -14.54
CA ASP A 27 14.64 7.22 -15.90
C ASP A 27 14.98 6.01 -16.78
N THR A 28 16.07 5.34 -16.53
CA THR A 28 16.52 4.15 -17.25
C THR A 28 16.50 2.87 -16.43
N ALA A 29 16.10 2.99 -15.17
CA ALA A 29 16.03 1.87 -14.26
C ALA A 29 14.91 0.88 -14.66
N THR A 30 15.10 -0.34 -14.27
CA THR A 30 14.23 -1.47 -14.60
C THR A 30 13.67 -2.14 -13.34
N VAL A 31 12.71 -3.02 -13.52
CA VAL A 31 12.20 -3.87 -12.43
C VAL A 31 13.33 -4.73 -11.82
N SER A 32 14.35 -5.09 -12.60
CA SER A 32 15.53 -5.82 -12.07
C SER A 32 16.34 -4.98 -11.08
N ASP A 33 16.44 -3.67 -11.33
CA ASP A 33 17.13 -2.74 -10.42
C ASP A 33 16.34 -2.59 -9.12
N LEU A 34 14.99 -2.47 -9.23
CA LEU A 34 14.10 -2.46 -8.06
C LEU A 34 14.28 -3.71 -7.18
N VAL A 35 14.33 -4.90 -7.79
CA VAL A 35 14.58 -6.16 -7.07
C VAL A 35 15.96 -6.15 -6.41
N THR A 36 16.98 -5.69 -7.13
CA THR A 36 18.37 -5.63 -6.63
C THR A 36 18.47 -4.72 -5.42
N ILE A 37 17.85 -3.54 -5.47
CA ILE A 37 17.83 -2.57 -4.36
C ILE A 37 17.09 -3.16 -3.17
N THR A 38 15.94 -3.81 -3.41
CA THR A 38 15.14 -4.43 -2.34
C THR A 38 15.93 -5.53 -1.62
N LYS A 39 16.61 -6.40 -2.35
CA LYS A 39 17.48 -7.43 -1.77
C LYS A 39 18.65 -6.81 -1.00
N LYS A 40 19.21 -5.71 -1.52
CA LYS A 40 20.29 -5.00 -0.82
C LYS A 40 19.83 -4.36 0.48
N ALA A 41 18.62 -3.80 0.51
CA ALA A 41 18.00 -3.30 1.73
C ALA A 41 17.85 -4.43 2.77
N GLU A 42 17.36 -5.61 2.35
CA GLU A 42 17.27 -6.80 3.21
C GLU A 42 18.64 -7.22 3.77
N GLU A 43 19.65 -7.38 2.90
CA GLU A 43 21.01 -7.76 3.28
C GLU A 43 21.67 -6.77 4.26
N THR A 44 21.36 -5.49 4.16
CA THR A 44 21.92 -4.44 5.00
C THR A 44 21.12 -4.18 6.28
N GLY A 45 20.06 -4.96 6.52
CA GLY A 45 19.30 -4.96 7.77
C GLY A 45 18.24 -3.87 7.85
N HIS A 46 17.73 -3.39 6.70
CA HIS A 46 16.53 -2.56 6.71
C HIS A 46 15.34 -3.37 7.22
N ASP A 47 14.56 -2.78 8.10
CA ASP A 47 13.41 -3.43 8.70
C ASP A 47 12.23 -3.50 7.72
N PHE A 48 12.09 -2.50 6.85
CA PHE A 48 11.03 -2.47 5.83
C PHE A 48 11.47 -1.78 4.54
N VAL A 49 10.78 -2.12 3.45
CA VAL A 49 10.78 -1.38 2.18
C VAL A 49 9.35 -0.94 1.88
N GLY A 50 9.20 0.25 1.31
CA GLY A 50 7.90 0.89 1.11
C GLY A 50 7.60 1.22 -0.35
N VAL A 51 6.32 1.06 -0.75
CA VAL A 51 5.77 1.43 -2.05
C VAL A 51 4.61 2.39 -1.85
N CYS A 52 4.57 3.47 -2.64
CA CYS A 52 3.50 4.47 -2.62
C CYS A 52 2.24 3.96 -3.34
N ASP A 53 1.14 4.71 -3.19
CA ASP A 53 -0.13 4.40 -3.81
C ASP A 53 -0.70 5.63 -4.56
N HIS A 54 -0.72 5.53 -5.88
CA HIS A 54 -1.47 6.41 -6.78
C HIS A 54 -2.10 5.56 -7.89
N ILE A 55 -3.34 5.88 -8.26
CA ILE A 55 -4.06 5.15 -9.31
C ILE A 55 -4.00 5.88 -10.64
N ALA A 56 -4.27 7.20 -10.64
CA ALA A 56 -4.32 8.01 -11.84
C ALA A 56 -3.90 9.44 -11.54
N ILE A 57 -2.92 9.94 -12.25
CA ILE A 57 -2.45 11.32 -12.11
C ILE A 57 -3.14 12.17 -13.17
N PRO A 58 -3.97 13.15 -12.78
CA PRO A 58 -4.66 14.03 -13.71
C PRO A 58 -3.69 15.02 -14.36
N ASP A 59 -3.98 15.43 -15.59
CA ASP A 59 -3.20 16.46 -16.29
C ASP A 59 -3.64 17.87 -15.82
N ASN A 60 -2.96 18.36 -14.78
CA ASN A 60 -3.15 19.70 -14.23
C ASN A 60 -1.84 20.27 -13.65
N ASP A 61 -1.88 21.51 -13.16
CA ASP A 61 -0.68 22.20 -12.64
C ASP A 61 -0.03 21.47 -11.44
N TYR A 62 -0.82 20.79 -10.62
CA TYR A 62 -0.31 19.98 -9.53
C TYR A 62 0.44 18.76 -10.07
N ALA A 63 -0.11 18.12 -11.09
CA ALA A 63 0.46 16.95 -11.75
C ALA A 63 1.72 17.28 -12.58
N ALA A 64 1.99 18.54 -12.88
CA ALA A 64 3.20 18.94 -13.61
C ALA A 64 4.50 18.49 -12.92
N ASN A 65 4.48 18.32 -11.59
CA ASN A 65 5.59 17.79 -10.79
C ASN A 65 5.49 16.30 -10.48
N MET A 66 4.38 15.67 -10.82
CA MET A 66 4.13 14.24 -10.66
C MET A 66 4.09 13.60 -12.04
N THR A 67 4.86 12.56 -12.26
CA THR A 67 4.74 11.77 -13.49
C THR A 67 3.52 10.84 -13.41
N THR A 68 3.12 10.29 -14.56
CA THR A 68 2.07 9.26 -14.62
C THR A 68 2.60 7.86 -14.28
N THR A 69 3.89 7.73 -14.02
CA THR A 69 4.52 6.44 -13.67
C THR A 69 4.42 6.22 -12.17
N TRP A 70 3.48 5.36 -11.79
CA TRP A 70 3.32 4.85 -10.43
C TRP A 70 2.99 3.36 -10.52
N TYR A 71 3.76 2.54 -9.84
CA TYR A 71 3.49 1.10 -9.79
C TYR A 71 2.39 0.83 -8.77
N ASP A 72 1.49 -0.11 -9.08
CA ASP A 72 0.48 -0.55 -8.10
C ASP A 72 1.16 -1.13 -6.86
N THR A 73 0.72 -0.65 -5.70
CA THR A 73 1.34 -0.98 -4.41
C THR A 73 1.34 -2.47 -4.12
N VAL A 74 0.18 -3.12 -4.21
CA VAL A 74 0.05 -4.54 -3.82
C VAL A 74 0.72 -5.45 -4.85
N ALA A 75 0.57 -5.16 -6.15
CA ALA A 75 1.24 -5.91 -7.20
C ALA A 75 2.76 -5.85 -7.05
N THR A 76 3.31 -4.65 -6.79
CA THR A 76 4.74 -4.45 -6.59
C THR A 76 5.25 -5.17 -5.34
N LEU A 77 4.59 -4.97 -4.21
CA LEU A 77 4.97 -5.64 -2.95
C LEU A 77 4.85 -7.18 -3.06
N SER A 78 3.84 -7.69 -3.78
CA SER A 78 3.71 -9.14 -4.01
C SER A 78 4.84 -9.69 -4.87
N TYR A 79 5.27 -8.95 -5.89
CA TYR A 79 6.41 -9.33 -6.70
C TYR A 79 7.70 -9.35 -5.87
N LEU A 80 7.91 -8.32 -5.03
CA LEU A 80 9.09 -8.24 -4.16
C LEU A 80 9.06 -9.29 -3.03
N ALA A 81 7.89 -9.69 -2.57
CA ALA A 81 7.74 -10.78 -1.60
C ALA A 81 8.38 -12.08 -2.09
N ALA A 82 8.27 -12.36 -3.40
CA ALA A 82 8.86 -13.56 -4.02
C ALA A 82 10.41 -13.50 -4.13
N HIS A 83 10.99 -12.31 -3.98
CA HIS A 83 12.43 -12.08 -4.11
C HIS A 83 13.17 -11.85 -2.79
N THR A 84 12.44 -11.78 -1.68
CA THR A 84 12.92 -11.46 -0.31
C THR A 84 12.39 -12.47 0.70
N SER A 85 12.98 -12.51 1.90
CA SER A 85 12.65 -13.50 2.92
C SER A 85 12.36 -12.89 4.29
N THR A 86 12.92 -11.72 4.62
CA THR A 86 12.91 -11.17 5.99
C THR A 86 12.46 -9.71 6.07
N VAL A 87 12.76 -8.89 5.05
CA VAL A 87 12.37 -7.49 5.04
C VAL A 87 10.87 -7.34 4.99
N ASN A 88 10.30 -6.45 5.81
CA ASN A 88 8.87 -6.17 5.82
C ASN A 88 8.46 -5.33 4.59
N LEU A 89 7.23 -5.51 4.17
CA LEU A 89 6.64 -4.92 2.97
C LEU A 89 5.59 -3.89 3.39
N LEU A 90 5.93 -2.61 3.21
CA LEU A 90 5.14 -1.48 3.72
C LEU A 90 4.43 -0.75 2.58
N SER A 91 3.13 -0.48 2.71
CA SER A 91 2.48 0.55 1.89
C SER A 91 2.73 1.95 2.49
N VAL A 92 3.27 2.89 1.69
CA VAL A 92 3.64 4.26 2.14
C VAL A 92 3.01 5.33 1.25
N VAL A 93 1.76 5.66 1.42
CA VAL A 93 0.73 4.99 2.19
C VAL A 93 -0.37 4.50 1.26
N TRP A 94 -1.08 3.43 1.61
CA TRP A 94 -2.29 3.01 0.90
C TRP A 94 -3.42 4.01 1.12
N ILE A 95 -4.00 4.51 0.04
CA ILE A 95 -5.12 5.45 0.14
C ILE A 95 -6.42 4.66 0.27
N ALA A 96 -6.87 4.54 1.52
CA ALA A 96 -7.99 3.67 1.86
C ALA A 96 -9.29 4.01 1.12
N ALA A 97 -9.51 5.29 0.80
CA ALA A 97 -10.70 5.75 0.10
C ALA A 97 -10.79 5.33 -1.37
N TYR A 98 -9.70 4.95 -2.01
CA TYR A 98 -9.71 4.61 -3.44
C TYR A 98 -10.33 3.25 -3.76
N ARG A 99 -10.52 2.39 -2.76
CA ARG A 99 -10.98 1.01 -2.98
C ARG A 99 -11.91 0.56 -1.86
N HIS A 100 -12.82 -0.35 -2.20
CA HIS A 100 -13.70 -0.95 -1.21
C HIS A 100 -12.89 -1.70 -0.13
N PRO A 101 -13.20 -1.56 1.18
CA PRO A 101 -12.41 -2.17 2.26
C PRO A 101 -12.30 -3.68 2.17
N LEU A 102 -13.32 -4.39 1.69
CA LEU A 102 -13.24 -5.84 1.45
C LEU A 102 -12.22 -6.19 0.36
N GLN A 103 -12.11 -5.39 -0.70
CA GLN A 103 -11.08 -5.58 -1.73
C GLN A 103 -9.69 -5.35 -1.17
N THR A 104 -9.53 -4.28 -0.39
CA THR A 104 -8.28 -3.97 0.31
C THR A 104 -7.88 -5.09 1.25
N ALA A 105 -8.79 -5.53 2.12
CA ALA A 105 -8.56 -6.63 3.04
C ALA A 105 -8.15 -7.92 2.32
N LYS A 106 -8.83 -8.27 1.20
CA LYS A 106 -8.48 -9.42 0.36
C LYS A 106 -7.07 -9.32 -0.21
N SER A 107 -6.71 -8.17 -0.77
CA SER A 107 -5.40 -7.96 -1.40
C SER A 107 -4.27 -8.05 -0.39
N PHE A 108 -4.39 -7.34 0.74
CA PHE A 108 -3.37 -7.35 1.79
C PHE A 108 -3.30 -8.69 2.54
N GLY A 109 -4.44 -9.33 2.81
CA GLY A 109 -4.45 -10.68 3.38
C GLY A 109 -3.75 -11.70 2.48
N THR A 110 -3.95 -11.61 1.17
CA THR A 110 -3.25 -12.45 0.20
C THR A 110 -1.74 -12.15 0.18
N LEU A 111 -1.35 -10.87 0.12
CA LEU A 111 0.04 -10.46 0.17
C LEU A 111 0.74 -10.94 1.44
N ASP A 112 0.05 -10.87 2.58
CA ASP A 112 0.60 -11.30 3.86
C ASP A 112 0.89 -12.81 3.87
N HIS A 113 -0.02 -13.62 3.33
CA HIS A 113 0.23 -15.05 3.12
C HIS A 113 1.38 -15.33 2.16
N LEU A 114 1.45 -14.63 1.01
CA LEU A 114 2.54 -14.78 0.04
C LEU A 114 3.90 -14.39 0.61
N SER A 115 3.92 -13.44 1.53
CA SER A 115 5.15 -12.96 2.17
C SER A 115 5.52 -13.71 3.46
N GLY A 116 4.63 -14.56 3.99
CA GLY A 116 4.82 -15.24 5.28
C GLY A 116 4.68 -14.33 6.48
N GLY A 117 3.75 -13.36 6.45
CA GLY A 117 3.43 -12.49 7.59
C GLY A 117 4.33 -11.25 7.69
N ARG A 118 4.83 -10.72 6.55
CA ARG A 118 5.75 -9.57 6.51
C ARG A 118 5.09 -8.25 6.11
N VAL A 119 3.77 -8.18 6.06
CA VAL A 119 3.08 -6.97 5.64
C VAL A 119 2.99 -5.95 6.78
N ILE A 120 3.24 -4.69 6.45
CA ILE A 120 2.88 -3.53 7.24
C ILE A 120 1.95 -2.66 6.40
N MET A 121 0.71 -2.53 6.84
CA MET A 121 -0.26 -1.72 6.12
C MET A 121 -0.26 -0.28 6.63
N GLY A 122 0.53 0.59 5.99
CA GLY A 122 0.45 2.03 6.21
C GLY A 122 -0.69 2.62 5.39
N VAL A 123 -1.60 3.34 6.03
CA VAL A 123 -2.81 3.89 5.40
C VAL A 123 -2.87 5.41 5.49
N GLY A 124 -3.52 6.05 4.52
CA GLY A 124 -3.71 7.49 4.48
C GLY A 124 -5.03 7.90 3.86
N ALA A 125 -5.43 9.15 4.12
CA ALA A 125 -6.65 9.72 3.57
C ALA A 125 -6.54 10.13 2.09
N GLY A 126 -5.31 10.35 1.59
CA GLY A 126 -5.08 10.93 0.26
C GLY A 126 -5.12 12.45 0.25
N HIS A 127 -4.51 13.06 -0.77
CA HIS A 127 -4.38 14.52 -0.88
C HIS A 127 -4.55 15.10 -2.29
N VAL A 128 -4.65 14.25 -3.32
CA VAL A 128 -4.81 14.68 -4.72
C VAL A 128 -6.29 14.69 -5.08
N GLU A 129 -6.98 15.83 -4.89
CA GLU A 129 -8.42 15.98 -5.09
C GLU A 129 -8.87 15.49 -6.47
N ALA A 130 -8.14 15.87 -7.53
CA ALA A 130 -8.48 15.46 -8.88
C ALA A 130 -8.38 13.94 -9.14
N GLU A 131 -7.61 13.20 -8.35
CA GLU A 131 -7.60 11.74 -8.39
C GLU A 131 -8.88 11.17 -7.77
N PHE A 132 -9.39 11.77 -6.69
CA PHE A 132 -10.69 11.44 -6.12
C PHE A 132 -11.82 11.69 -7.10
N ASP A 133 -11.80 12.84 -7.80
CA ASP A 133 -12.78 13.19 -8.82
C ASP A 133 -12.79 12.14 -9.95
N ALA A 134 -11.62 11.75 -10.44
CA ALA A 134 -11.48 10.74 -11.48
C ALA A 134 -12.01 9.36 -11.04
N LEU A 135 -11.97 9.06 -9.75
CA LEU A 135 -12.50 7.83 -9.15
C LEU A 135 -13.99 7.95 -8.74
N GLY A 136 -14.58 9.13 -8.85
CA GLY A 136 -15.96 9.38 -8.43
C GLY A 136 -16.17 9.38 -6.91
N ILE A 137 -15.13 9.76 -6.15
CA ILE A 137 -15.12 9.74 -4.69
C ILE A 137 -15.14 11.18 -4.17
N ASP A 138 -16.02 11.49 -3.23
CA ASP A 138 -16.07 12.82 -2.60
C ASP A 138 -14.81 13.07 -1.74
N TYR A 139 -13.92 13.92 -2.24
CA TYR A 139 -12.69 14.32 -1.57
C TYR A 139 -12.91 14.89 -0.17
N SER A 140 -14.02 15.60 0.05
CA SER A 140 -14.35 16.20 1.35
C SER A 140 -14.58 15.16 2.45
N GLN A 141 -14.99 13.94 2.08
CA GLN A 141 -15.27 12.83 2.99
C GLN A 141 -14.07 11.91 3.25
N ARG A 142 -12.92 12.11 2.59
CA ARG A 142 -11.77 11.19 2.61
C ARG A 142 -11.30 10.78 4.02
N GLY A 143 -11.39 11.69 5.00
CA GLY A 143 -11.02 11.39 6.38
C GLY A 143 -12.01 10.47 7.09
N LYS A 144 -13.31 10.64 6.84
CA LYS A 144 -14.34 9.74 7.37
C LYS A 144 -14.27 8.37 6.71
N ILE A 145 -14.11 8.36 5.37
CA ILE A 145 -13.92 7.13 4.59
C ILE A 145 -12.69 6.36 5.09
N LEU A 146 -11.58 7.04 5.38
CA LEU A 146 -10.38 6.40 5.95
C LEU A 146 -10.70 5.71 7.27
N ASN A 147 -11.35 6.40 8.21
CA ASN A 147 -11.66 5.83 9.51
C ASN A 147 -12.56 4.59 9.38
N GLU A 148 -13.64 4.71 8.62
CA GLU A 148 -14.57 3.60 8.38
C GLU A 148 -13.91 2.44 7.62
N SER A 149 -13.03 2.74 6.64
CA SER A 149 -12.27 1.70 5.95
C SER A 149 -11.35 0.93 6.89
N ILE A 150 -10.68 1.59 7.84
CA ILE A 150 -9.84 0.93 8.84
C ILE A 150 -10.67 -0.02 9.69
N ASP A 151 -11.83 0.42 10.17
CA ASP A 151 -12.72 -0.41 10.99
C ASP A 151 -13.26 -1.60 10.20
N ALA A 152 -13.70 -1.37 8.96
CA ALA A 152 -14.17 -2.42 8.07
C ALA A 152 -13.08 -3.45 7.71
N ILE A 153 -11.84 -3.00 7.45
CA ILE A 153 -10.69 -3.89 7.16
C ILE A 153 -10.34 -4.74 8.38
N ARG A 154 -10.32 -4.15 9.57
CA ARG A 154 -10.06 -4.89 10.83
C ARG A 154 -11.16 -5.91 11.09
N GLY A 155 -12.42 -5.49 10.99
CA GLY A 155 -13.59 -6.35 11.18
C GLY A 155 -13.68 -7.50 10.18
N ALA A 156 -13.12 -7.35 8.98
CA ALA A 156 -13.21 -8.34 7.90
C ALA A 156 -12.64 -9.74 8.25
N PHE A 157 -11.80 -9.84 9.28
CA PHE A 157 -11.11 -11.07 9.69
C PHE A 157 -11.47 -11.57 11.09
N GLU A 158 -12.41 -10.93 11.78
CA GLU A 158 -12.78 -11.30 13.15
C GLU A 158 -13.47 -12.66 13.24
N SER A 159 -14.17 -13.07 12.18
CA SER A 159 -14.85 -14.36 12.12
C SER A 159 -14.94 -14.89 10.68
N LYS A 160 -15.42 -16.14 10.54
CA LYS A 160 -15.61 -16.77 9.22
C LYS A 160 -16.58 -16.01 8.32
N TYR A 161 -17.62 -15.43 8.90
CA TYR A 161 -18.60 -14.57 8.23
C TYR A 161 -18.79 -13.31 9.07
N VAL A 162 -18.74 -12.16 8.44
CA VAL A 162 -18.81 -10.84 9.08
C VAL A 162 -19.87 -9.99 8.41
N SER A 163 -20.44 -9.08 9.17
CA SER A 163 -21.31 -8.00 8.69
C SER A 163 -20.72 -6.66 9.11
N PHE A 164 -20.98 -5.64 8.34
CA PHE A 164 -20.58 -4.26 8.63
C PHE A 164 -21.69 -3.31 8.18
N ASP A 165 -22.00 -2.32 8.98
CA ASP A 165 -23.04 -1.32 8.71
C ASP A 165 -22.50 0.07 9.06
N GLY A 166 -21.91 0.73 8.08
CA GLY A 166 -21.31 2.06 8.18
C GLY A 166 -22.02 3.09 7.29
N ASP A 167 -21.50 4.29 7.30
CA ASP A 167 -22.03 5.42 6.49
C ASP A 167 -21.64 5.27 4.99
N PHE A 168 -20.50 4.64 4.68
CA PHE A 168 -19.96 4.50 3.34
C PHE A 168 -19.98 3.07 2.84
N TYR A 169 -19.90 2.09 3.74
CA TYR A 169 -19.84 0.68 3.38
C TYR A 169 -20.83 -0.11 4.22
N SER A 170 -21.58 -0.98 3.56
CA SER A 170 -22.50 -1.90 4.24
C SER A 170 -22.45 -3.25 3.53
N TYR A 171 -22.32 -4.31 4.30
CA TYR A 171 -22.40 -5.69 3.82
C TYR A 171 -22.84 -6.64 4.94
N ASP A 172 -23.51 -7.72 4.56
CA ASP A 172 -24.05 -8.67 5.52
C ASP A 172 -23.58 -10.09 5.21
N ASN A 173 -23.17 -10.80 6.28
CA ASN A 173 -22.84 -12.22 6.28
C ASN A 173 -21.87 -12.65 5.15
N VAL A 174 -20.79 -11.90 4.96
CA VAL A 174 -19.76 -12.19 3.95
C VAL A 174 -18.55 -12.89 4.59
N GLY A 175 -18.03 -13.92 3.90
CA GLY A 175 -16.83 -14.64 4.32
C GLY A 175 -15.59 -14.16 3.56
N MET A 176 -14.49 -13.95 4.28
CA MET A 176 -13.23 -13.53 3.70
C MET A 176 -12.03 -14.32 4.22
N THR A 177 -11.27 -14.88 3.31
CA THR A 177 -9.97 -15.52 3.53
C THR A 177 -9.07 -15.34 2.30
N PRO A 178 -7.73 -15.35 2.45
CA PRO A 178 -6.99 -15.44 3.71
C PRO A 178 -7.01 -14.13 4.51
N GLY A 179 -6.91 -14.22 5.82
CA GLY A 179 -6.65 -13.09 6.71
C GLY A 179 -5.15 -12.94 6.99
N PRO A 180 -4.75 -11.98 7.86
CA PRO A 180 -3.36 -11.81 8.26
C PRO A 180 -2.79 -13.06 8.94
N VAL A 181 -1.56 -13.44 8.58
CA VAL A 181 -0.87 -14.65 9.13
C VAL A 181 -0.71 -14.56 10.64
N ASN A 182 -0.39 -13.36 11.15
CA ASN A 182 -0.15 -13.11 12.56
C ASN A 182 -1.35 -12.43 13.27
N GLY A 183 -2.53 -12.43 12.65
CA GLY A 183 -3.75 -11.84 13.20
C GLY A 183 -3.92 -10.33 12.97
N SER A 184 -2.89 -9.66 12.46
CA SER A 184 -2.91 -8.22 12.07
C SER A 184 -1.85 -7.92 11.04
N PHE A 185 -2.03 -6.83 10.29
CA PHE A 185 -1.03 -6.27 9.39
C PHE A 185 -0.10 -5.28 10.12
#